data_5ed295db2f80070b2e9cabdf39b30243
#
_entry.id   5ed295db2f80070b2e9cabdf39b30243
#
_cell.length_a   1.000
_cell.length_b   1.000
_cell.length_c   1.000
_cell.angle_alpha   90.00
_cell.angle_beta   90.00
_cell.angle_gamma   90.00
#
_symmetry.space_group_name_H-M   'P 1'
#
loop_
_entity.id
_entity.type
_entity.pdbx_description
1 polymer ?
#
loop_
_entity_poly.entity_id
_entity_poly.type
_entity_poly.pdbx_seq_one_letter_code
_entity_poly.pdbx_strand_id
1 'polypeptide(L)'
;MLTINVTIEQMRSMVRISHTKLDDELGMLKEAYLTDLSMSGVNTIPTDDMLSLATLMLYLRWRENYNGEADRYEKAYEAAKISMSLASEYSEVPTV
;
A
#
# COMPACT_ATOMS: atom_id res chain seq x y z
N MET A 1 -9.71 -1.58 -11.89
CA MET A 1 -9.45 -1.87 -10.46
C MET A 1 -7.97 -2.16 -10.27
N LEU A 2 -7.37 -1.53 -9.26
CA LEU A 2 -5.97 -1.77 -8.96
C LEU A 2 -5.75 -3.13 -8.32
N THR A 3 -4.64 -3.76 -8.67
CA THR A 3 -4.20 -4.99 -8.02
C THR A 3 -2.73 -4.86 -7.69
N ILE A 4 -2.30 -5.60 -6.65
CA ILE A 4 -0.90 -5.65 -6.26
C ILE A 4 -0.54 -7.09 -5.94
N ASN A 5 0.62 -7.52 -6.40
CA ASN A 5 1.09 -8.88 -6.16
C ASN A 5 1.82 -8.95 -4.83
N VAL A 6 1.09 -9.33 -3.79
CA VAL A 6 1.65 -9.45 -2.44
C VAL A 6 0.98 -10.62 -1.72
N THR A 7 1.77 -11.39 -0.99
CA THR A 7 1.25 -12.53 -0.21
C THR A 7 0.92 -12.09 1.20
N ILE A 8 0.08 -12.89 1.88
CA ILE A 8 -0.24 -12.62 3.28
C ILE A 8 1.02 -12.74 4.16
N GLU A 9 1.95 -13.65 3.83
CA GLU A 9 3.21 -13.79 4.54
C GLU A 9 4.04 -12.51 4.42
N GLN A 10 4.10 -11.92 3.22
CA GLN A 10 4.80 -10.66 3.03
C GLN A 10 4.18 -9.54 3.85
N MET A 11 2.85 -9.49 3.90
CA MET A 11 2.17 -8.46 4.70
C MET A 11 2.41 -8.63 6.19
N ARG A 12 2.42 -9.88 6.69
CA ARG A 12 2.80 -10.13 8.09
C ARG A 12 4.21 -9.62 8.37
N SER A 13 5.14 -9.88 7.46
CA SER A 13 6.52 -9.42 7.61
C SER A 13 6.62 -7.90 7.65
N MET A 14 5.79 -7.20 6.86
CA MET A 14 5.78 -5.73 6.83
C MET A 14 5.47 -5.12 8.19
N VAL A 15 4.64 -5.79 8.99
CA VAL A 15 4.29 -5.35 10.34
C VAL A 15 4.89 -6.25 11.43
N ARG A 16 5.80 -7.12 11.04
CA ARG A 16 6.60 -7.98 11.94
C ARG A 16 5.76 -8.83 12.89
N ILE A 17 4.72 -9.45 12.36
CA ILE A 17 3.92 -10.41 13.12
C ILE A 17 4.14 -11.80 12.55
N SER A 18 4.06 -12.82 13.42
CA SER A 18 4.27 -14.21 13.03
C SER A 18 3.04 -15.08 13.17
N HIS A 19 1.96 -14.56 13.76
CA HIS A 19 0.71 -15.30 13.90
C HIS A 19 -0.25 -14.93 12.77
N THR A 20 -1.34 -15.70 12.64
CA THR A 20 -2.30 -15.53 11.56
C THR A 20 -3.56 -14.77 11.97
N LYS A 21 -3.61 -14.26 13.20
CA LYS A 21 -4.81 -13.64 13.76
C LYS A 21 -5.27 -12.39 13.05
N LEU A 22 -4.35 -11.68 12.39
CA LEU A 22 -4.65 -10.44 11.69
C LEU A 22 -4.73 -10.62 10.17
N ASP A 23 -4.72 -11.85 9.66
CA ASP A 23 -4.70 -12.10 8.22
C ASP A 23 -5.88 -11.44 7.49
N ASP A 24 -7.10 -11.61 8.03
CA ASP A 24 -8.28 -11.00 7.43
C ASP A 24 -8.19 -9.47 7.45
N GLU A 25 -7.73 -8.92 8.57
CA GLU A 25 -7.56 -7.48 8.70
C GLU A 25 -6.52 -6.95 7.73
N LEU A 26 -5.38 -7.64 7.59
CA LEU A 26 -4.35 -7.25 6.63
C LEU A 26 -4.89 -7.29 5.19
N GLY A 27 -5.67 -8.30 4.86
CA GLY A 27 -6.31 -8.39 3.55
C GLY A 27 -7.25 -7.22 3.30
N MET A 28 -8.06 -6.87 4.28
CA MET A 28 -8.96 -5.72 4.19
C MET A 28 -8.19 -4.41 4.03
N LEU A 29 -7.11 -4.25 4.77
CA LEU A 29 -6.27 -3.06 4.69
C LEU A 29 -5.58 -2.95 3.33
N LYS A 30 -5.17 -4.09 2.75
CA LYS A 30 -4.62 -4.09 1.40
C LYS A 30 -5.63 -3.54 0.40
N GLU A 31 -6.87 -3.99 0.49
CA GLU A 31 -7.92 -3.50 -0.42
C GLU A 31 -8.22 -2.02 -0.18
N ALA A 32 -8.23 -1.59 1.07
CA ALA A 32 -8.41 -0.17 1.39
C ALA A 32 -7.26 0.68 0.84
N TYR A 33 -6.04 0.17 0.91
CA TYR A 33 -4.88 0.83 0.32
C TYR A 33 -5.04 1.01 -1.18
N LEU A 34 -5.44 -0.03 -1.88
CA LEU A 34 -5.64 0.04 -3.34
C LEU A 34 -6.74 1.03 -3.70
N THR A 35 -7.81 1.06 -2.92
CA THR A 35 -8.90 2.02 -3.11
C THR A 35 -8.41 3.45 -2.90
N ASP A 36 -7.62 3.68 -1.86
CA ASP A 36 -7.09 5.01 -1.57
C ASP A 36 -6.15 5.49 -2.67
N LEU A 37 -5.30 4.60 -3.19
CA LEU A 37 -4.45 4.93 -4.33
C LEU A 37 -5.28 5.31 -5.56
N SER A 38 -6.31 4.53 -5.84
CA SER A 38 -7.19 4.80 -6.98
C SER A 38 -7.86 6.17 -6.86
N MET A 39 -8.33 6.50 -5.66
CA MET A 39 -8.95 7.80 -5.41
C MET A 39 -7.96 8.96 -5.51
N SER A 40 -6.68 8.68 -5.35
CA SER A 40 -5.63 9.70 -5.44
C SER A 40 -5.06 9.86 -6.85
N GLY A 41 -5.58 9.14 -7.82
CA GLY A 41 -5.15 9.27 -9.21
C GLY A 41 -4.18 8.20 -9.69
N VAL A 42 -3.90 7.18 -8.88
CA VAL A 42 -3.11 6.04 -9.31
C VAL A 42 -4.02 5.09 -10.09
N ASN A 43 -3.76 4.90 -11.35
CA ASN A 43 -4.63 4.10 -12.23
C ASN A 43 -4.10 2.70 -12.50
N THR A 44 -2.80 2.49 -12.33
CA THR A 44 -2.18 1.19 -12.56
C THR A 44 -0.97 1.02 -11.67
N ILE A 45 -0.65 -0.22 -11.32
CA ILE A 45 0.56 -0.57 -10.58
C ILE A 45 1.31 -1.59 -11.44
N PRO A 46 2.55 -1.27 -11.85
CA PRO A 46 3.34 -2.22 -12.64
C PRO A 46 3.59 -3.52 -11.86
N THR A 47 3.76 -4.62 -12.58
CA THR A 47 4.08 -5.91 -11.98
C THR A 47 5.39 -5.83 -11.22
N ASP A 48 5.42 -6.39 -10.02
CA ASP A 48 6.61 -6.44 -9.15
C ASP A 48 7.18 -5.06 -8.83
N ASP A 49 6.33 -4.07 -8.72
CA ASP A 49 6.73 -2.71 -8.42
C ASP A 49 7.11 -2.55 -6.95
N MET A 50 8.39 -2.27 -6.69
CA MET A 50 8.88 -2.18 -5.31
C MET A 50 8.37 -0.96 -4.57
N LEU A 51 8.14 0.15 -5.28
CA LEU A 51 7.64 1.37 -4.63
C LEU A 51 6.23 1.16 -4.10
N SER A 52 5.37 0.48 -4.86
CA SER A 52 4.01 0.20 -4.38
C SER A 52 4.02 -0.74 -3.18
N LEU A 53 4.95 -1.71 -3.14
CA LEU A 53 5.09 -2.59 -1.98
C LEU A 53 5.60 -1.83 -0.76
N ALA A 54 6.58 -0.95 -0.94
CA ALA A 54 7.10 -0.13 0.16
C ALA A 54 6.01 0.82 0.69
N THR A 55 5.20 1.37 -0.20
CA THR A 55 4.10 2.26 0.19
C THR A 55 3.01 1.48 0.93
N LEU A 56 2.72 0.23 0.51
CA LEU A 56 1.81 -0.64 1.24
C LEU A 56 2.33 -0.89 2.66
N MET A 57 3.63 -1.13 2.83
CA MET A 57 4.20 -1.32 4.15
C MET A 57 3.97 -0.11 5.05
N LEU A 58 4.14 1.10 4.52
CA LEU A 58 3.85 2.31 5.28
C LEU A 58 2.38 2.39 5.68
N TYR A 59 1.49 2.04 4.76
CA TYR A 59 0.06 2.03 5.03
C TYR A 59 -0.30 1.04 6.14
N LEU A 60 0.21 -0.18 6.05
CA LEU A 60 -0.08 -1.21 7.07
C LEU A 60 0.48 -0.81 8.42
N ARG A 61 1.69 -0.25 8.47
CA ARG A 61 2.29 0.19 9.73
C ARG A 61 1.50 1.33 10.36
N TRP A 62 0.99 2.23 9.54
CA TRP A 62 0.12 3.29 10.03
C TRP A 62 -1.15 2.71 10.65
N ARG A 63 -1.85 1.87 9.90
CA ARG A 63 -3.15 1.35 10.32
C ARG A 63 -3.03 0.39 11.49
N GLU A 64 -1.92 -0.30 11.63
CA GLU A 64 -1.67 -1.23 12.74
C GLU A 64 -0.97 -0.56 13.93
N ASN A 65 -0.74 0.75 13.86
CA ASN A 65 -0.07 1.51 14.91
C ASN A 65 1.28 0.88 15.29
N TYR A 66 2.07 0.55 14.29
CA TYR A 66 3.33 -0.15 14.45
C TYR A 66 4.26 0.64 15.39
N ASN A 67 4.74 0.00 16.46
CA ASN A 67 5.59 0.62 17.48
C ASN A 67 4.99 1.88 18.11
N GLY A 68 3.66 2.05 18.05
CA GLY A 68 3.02 3.26 18.56
C GLY A 68 3.34 4.51 17.75
N GLU A 69 3.81 4.36 16.50
CA GLU A 69 4.26 5.47 15.67
C GLU A 69 3.34 5.72 14.47
N ALA A 70 2.03 5.54 14.66
CA ALA A 70 1.06 5.67 13.56
C ALA A 70 1.19 7.00 12.83
N ASP A 71 1.33 8.11 13.55
CA ASP A 71 1.42 9.44 12.92
C ASP A 71 2.61 9.55 11.98
N ARG A 72 3.74 8.97 12.37
CA ARG A 72 4.95 8.97 11.54
C ARG A 72 4.71 8.20 10.24
N TYR A 73 4.08 7.04 10.34
CA TYR A 73 3.84 6.22 9.16
C TYR A 73 2.74 6.80 8.27
N GLU A 74 1.74 7.45 8.86
CA GLU A 74 0.73 8.15 8.09
C GLU A 74 1.34 9.25 7.23
N LYS A 75 2.22 10.07 7.81
CA LYS A 75 2.87 11.15 7.07
C LYS A 75 3.74 10.61 5.93
N ALA A 76 4.50 9.54 6.22
CA ALA A 76 5.34 8.92 5.20
C ALA A 76 4.50 8.32 4.08
N TYR A 77 3.37 7.68 4.43
CA TYR A 77 2.46 7.10 3.47
C TYR A 77 1.87 8.19 2.56
N GLU A 78 1.39 9.28 3.14
CA GLU A 78 0.77 10.36 2.36
C GLU A 78 1.77 10.96 1.38
N ALA A 79 3.02 11.15 1.79
CA ALA A 79 4.06 11.65 0.91
C ALA A 79 4.35 10.68 -0.23
N ALA A 80 4.44 9.38 0.07
CA ALA A 80 4.69 8.36 -0.94
C ALA A 80 3.52 8.26 -1.92
N LYS A 81 2.30 8.34 -1.43
CA LYS A 81 1.10 8.30 -2.27
C LYS A 81 1.07 9.47 -3.25
N ILE A 82 1.40 10.67 -2.78
CA ILE A 82 1.45 11.85 -3.66
C ILE A 82 2.50 11.63 -4.74
N SER A 83 3.68 11.12 -4.38
CA SER A 83 4.72 10.82 -5.36
C SER A 83 4.23 9.84 -6.43
N MET A 84 3.53 8.78 -6.02
CA MET A 84 2.97 7.81 -6.96
C MET A 84 1.93 8.46 -7.88
N SER A 85 1.06 9.31 -7.33
CA SER A 85 0.00 9.92 -8.12
C SER A 85 0.54 10.88 -9.19
N LEU A 86 1.75 11.38 -9.02
CA LEU A 86 2.38 12.30 -9.97
C LEU A 86 3.29 11.59 -10.98
N ALA A 87 3.63 10.32 -10.75
CA ALA A 87 4.53 9.59 -11.62
C ALA A 87 3.76 8.97 -12.78
N SER A 88 4.30 9.10 -13.99
CA SER A 88 3.63 8.64 -15.20
C SER A 88 3.41 7.14 -15.25
N GLU A 89 4.26 6.36 -14.62
CA GLU A 89 4.15 4.90 -14.61
C GLU A 89 2.93 4.40 -13.84
N TYR A 90 2.31 5.24 -12.99
CA TYR A 90 1.11 4.89 -12.24
C TYR A 90 -0.14 5.59 -12.77
N SER A 91 -0.01 6.41 -13.79
CA SER A 91 -1.14 7.16 -14.35
C SER A 91 -1.34 6.79 -15.80
N GLU A 92 -1.45 5.50 -16.06
CA GLU A 92 -1.61 5.02 -17.42
C GLU A 92 -2.83 5.64 -18.07
N VAL A 93 -2.59 6.31 -19.20
CA VAL A 93 -3.66 6.83 -20.03
C VAL A 93 -3.78 5.88 -21.21
N PRO A 94 -4.96 5.31 -21.43
CA PRO A 94 -5.14 4.44 -22.59
C PRO A 94 -4.78 5.19 -23.85
N THR A 95 -3.87 4.60 -24.61
CA THR A 95 -3.54 5.17 -25.92
C THR A 95 -4.66 4.80 -26.88
N VAL A 96 -5.18 5.81 -27.48
CA VAL A 96 -6.23 5.60 -28.46
C VAL A 96 -5.64 5.24 -29.79
#